data_003eef5a1f571c0bc1acda6274c6d7d9
#
_entry.id   003eef5a1f571c0bc1acda6274c6d7d9
#
_cell.length_a   1.000
_cell.length_b   1.000
_cell.length_c   1.000
_cell.angle_alpha   90.00
_cell.angle_beta   90.00
_cell.angle_gamma   90.00
#
_symmetry.space_group_name_H-M   'P 1'
#
loop_
_entity.id
_entity.type
_entity.pdbx_description
1 polymer ?
#
loop_
_entity_poly.entity_id
_entity_poly.type
_entity_poly.pdbx_seq_one_letter_code
_entity_poly.pdbx_strand_id
1 'polypeptide(L)'
;VHETQFKLALAVLLLMVFYARLYYQRGRKGFEKVVIKHEKREKFLIELFALGLVPILFYLLTSWLDPFSFSLSTEIRWLGGVLIFMGNLLFIWSHRALGKNWSPLLEIRKGHTLVTKGPYRFIRHPMYTSIFLIGTGISILSANWIVSLSYMLPATIMYLIRISDEEEMMIERFGDEYTEYIRKTGRLVPKLSILRAQSNNRP
;
A
#
# COMPACT_ATOMS: atom_id res chain seq x y z
N VAL A 1 14.91 27.35 1.25
CA VAL A 1 13.65 27.44 2.03
C VAL A 1 12.66 26.33 1.61
N HIS A 2 12.44 26.13 0.30
CA HIS A 2 11.46 25.13 -0.18
C HIS A 2 11.83 23.69 0.15
N GLU A 3 13.13 23.30 0.11
CA GLU A 3 13.56 21.93 0.36
C GLU A 3 13.22 21.46 1.78
N THR A 4 13.43 22.31 2.78
CA THR A 4 13.07 22.04 4.17
C THR A 4 11.56 21.81 4.33
N GLN A 5 10.73 22.56 3.58
CA GLN A 5 9.27 22.38 3.61
C GLN A 5 8.86 21.01 3.04
N PHE A 6 9.49 20.56 1.94
CA PHE A 6 9.23 19.24 1.36
C PHE A 6 9.68 18.11 2.28
N LYS A 7 10.86 18.21 2.89
CA LYS A 7 11.35 17.25 3.89
C LYS A 7 10.40 17.17 5.10
N LEU A 8 9.95 18.31 5.62
CA LEU A 8 9.00 18.35 6.73
C LEU A 8 7.65 17.73 6.36
N ALA A 9 7.08 18.09 5.20
CA ALA A 9 5.84 17.52 4.71
C ALA A 9 5.95 15.99 4.54
N LEU A 10 7.05 15.52 3.94
CA LEU A 10 7.33 14.08 3.79
C LEU A 10 7.38 13.39 5.15
N ALA A 11 8.11 13.94 6.12
CA ALA A 11 8.22 13.37 7.46
C ALA A 11 6.85 13.24 8.14
N VAL A 12 6.03 14.29 8.11
CA VAL A 12 4.68 14.28 8.70
C VAL A 12 3.78 13.23 8.05
N LEU A 13 3.80 13.14 6.70
CA LEU A 13 2.98 12.18 5.95
C LEU A 13 3.43 10.73 6.18
N LEU A 14 4.73 10.49 6.34
CA LEU A 14 5.26 9.16 6.69
C LEU A 14 4.95 8.77 8.14
N LEU A 15 5.00 9.71 9.07
CA LEU A 15 4.58 9.45 10.45
C LEU A 15 3.10 9.08 10.52
N MET A 16 2.25 9.66 9.70
CA MET A 16 0.82 9.32 9.62
C MET A 16 0.62 7.85 9.22
N VAL A 17 1.28 7.36 8.15
CA VAL A 17 1.15 5.96 7.73
C VAL A 17 1.78 5.01 8.75
N PHE A 18 2.91 5.39 9.33
CA PHE A 18 3.57 4.59 10.37
C PHE A 18 2.68 4.42 11.61
N TYR A 19 2.09 5.51 12.09
CA TYR A 19 1.15 5.47 13.21
C TYR A 19 -0.08 4.61 12.89
N ALA A 20 -0.69 4.79 11.71
CA ALA A 20 -1.80 3.96 11.26
C ALA A 20 -1.43 2.46 11.25
N ARG A 21 -0.23 2.12 10.72
CA ARG A 21 0.26 0.74 10.71
C ARG A 21 0.41 0.17 12.11
N LEU A 22 1.02 0.92 13.04
CA LEU A 22 1.18 0.48 14.44
C LEU A 22 -0.17 0.27 15.13
N TYR A 23 -1.11 1.19 14.92
CA TYR A 23 -2.46 1.09 15.48
C TYR A 23 -3.15 -0.21 15.06
N TYR A 24 -3.16 -0.52 13.76
CA TYR A 24 -3.78 -1.74 13.26
C TYR A 24 -3.01 -3.02 13.60
N GLN A 25 -1.70 -2.95 13.84
CA GLN A 25 -0.92 -4.10 14.30
C GLN A 25 -1.25 -4.49 15.75
N ARG A 26 -1.53 -3.52 16.63
CA ARG A 26 -1.83 -3.78 18.04
C ARG A 26 -3.09 -4.61 18.25
N GLY A 27 -4.11 -4.42 17.41
CA GLY A 27 -5.39 -5.13 17.48
C GLY A 27 -5.36 -6.63 17.08
N ARG A 28 -4.17 -7.19 16.82
CA ARG A 28 -3.99 -8.52 16.21
C ARG A 28 -3.63 -9.66 17.17
N LYS A 29 -3.46 -9.37 18.45
CA LYS A 29 -3.08 -10.40 19.45
C LYS A 29 -4.24 -11.38 19.67
N GLY A 30 -3.96 -12.70 19.59
CA GLY A 30 -4.90 -13.76 20.01
C GLY A 30 -5.63 -14.50 18.88
N PHE A 31 -5.36 -14.23 17.60
CA PHE A 31 -5.99 -15.01 16.52
C PHE A 31 -5.20 -16.25 16.15
N GLU A 32 -5.89 -17.40 16.12
CA GLU A 32 -5.33 -18.70 15.70
C GLU A 32 -5.07 -18.69 14.18
N LYS A 33 -3.82 -18.98 13.79
CA LYS A 33 -3.40 -19.09 12.40
C LYS A 33 -3.69 -20.50 11.90
N VAL A 34 -4.29 -20.59 10.70
CA VAL A 34 -4.61 -21.89 10.08
C VAL A 34 -3.59 -22.25 9.01
N VAL A 35 -3.24 -21.28 8.15
CA VAL A 35 -2.29 -21.47 7.04
C VAL A 35 -1.39 -20.26 6.95
N ILE A 36 -0.08 -20.50 6.78
CA ILE A 36 0.89 -19.47 6.40
C ILE A 36 1.63 -19.98 5.17
N LYS A 37 1.48 -19.29 4.04
CA LYS A 37 2.22 -19.62 2.81
C LYS A 37 3.61 -18.95 2.85
N HIS A 38 4.68 -19.75 2.65
CA HIS A 38 6.05 -19.22 2.47
C HIS A 38 6.57 -18.26 3.56
N GLU A 39 6.39 -18.57 4.83
CA GLU A 39 6.68 -17.66 5.97
C GLU A 39 8.06 -16.98 5.92
N LYS A 40 9.13 -17.73 5.58
CA LYS A 40 10.50 -17.20 5.50
C LYS A 40 10.62 -16.15 4.40
N ARG A 41 10.04 -16.42 3.22
CA ARG A 41 10.01 -15.49 2.09
C ARG A 41 9.22 -14.22 2.43
N GLU A 42 8.08 -14.39 3.10
CA GLU A 42 7.23 -13.27 3.52
C GLU A 42 7.96 -12.34 4.50
N LYS A 43 8.67 -12.90 5.49
CA LYS A 43 9.48 -12.12 6.42
C LYS A 43 10.60 -11.38 5.68
N PHE A 44 11.32 -12.06 4.78
CA PHE A 44 12.36 -11.44 3.96
C PHE A 44 11.83 -10.28 3.13
N LEU A 45 10.66 -10.42 2.48
CA LEU A 45 10.07 -9.33 1.69
C LEU A 45 9.68 -8.12 2.55
N ILE A 46 9.18 -8.35 3.77
CA ILE A 46 8.87 -7.27 4.71
C ILE A 46 10.16 -6.59 5.19
N GLU A 47 11.21 -7.34 5.48
CA GLU A 47 12.51 -6.81 5.89
C GLU A 47 13.17 -6.01 4.75
N LEU A 48 13.11 -6.54 3.52
CA LEU A 48 13.59 -5.85 2.33
C LEU A 48 12.87 -4.51 2.12
N PHE A 49 11.54 -4.49 2.28
CA PHE A 49 10.76 -3.26 2.20
C PHE A 49 11.11 -2.29 3.33
N ALA A 50 11.30 -2.78 4.56
CA ALA A 50 11.70 -1.96 5.69
C ALA A 50 13.11 -1.37 5.48
N LEU A 51 14.05 -2.14 4.94
CA LEU A 51 15.39 -1.66 4.57
C LEU A 51 15.31 -0.56 3.50
N GLY A 52 14.40 -0.68 2.56
CA GLY A 52 14.13 0.34 1.54
C GLY A 52 13.69 1.70 2.11
N LEU A 53 13.22 1.76 3.37
CA LEU A 53 12.87 3.01 4.02
C LEU A 53 14.09 3.76 4.60
N VAL A 54 15.26 3.10 4.73
CA VAL A 54 16.45 3.70 5.33
C VAL A 54 16.96 4.91 4.54
N PRO A 55 17.09 4.88 3.20
CA PRO A 55 17.51 6.06 2.44
C PRO A 55 16.58 7.26 2.60
N ILE A 56 15.29 7.04 2.85
CA ILE A 56 14.33 8.12 3.12
C ILE A 56 14.69 8.84 4.42
N LEU A 57 15.13 8.11 5.46
CA LEU A 57 15.61 8.71 6.71
C LEU A 57 16.88 9.54 6.48
N PHE A 58 17.84 9.03 5.69
CA PHE A 58 19.02 9.78 5.31
C PHE A 58 18.67 11.06 4.55
N TYR A 59 17.73 11.02 3.62
CA TYR A 59 17.24 12.19 2.89
C TYR A 59 16.61 13.22 3.84
N LEU A 60 15.83 12.78 4.83
CA LEU A 60 15.18 13.67 5.78
C LEU A 60 16.17 14.34 6.74
N LEU A 61 17.19 13.61 7.18
CA LEU A 61 18.09 14.01 8.28
C LEU A 61 19.40 14.62 7.81
N THR A 62 19.78 14.42 6.55
CA THR A 62 21.07 14.85 6.01
C THR A 62 20.92 15.48 4.62
N SER A 63 22.02 16.02 4.09
CA SER A 63 22.15 16.47 2.69
C SER A 63 22.94 15.48 1.81
N TRP A 64 23.27 14.29 2.33
CA TRP A 64 24.09 13.32 1.59
C TRP A 64 23.46 12.83 0.28
N LEU A 65 22.14 12.85 0.19
CA LEU A 65 21.41 12.42 -0.99
C LEU A 65 21.07 13.57 -1.96
N ASP A 66 21.40 14.82 -1.63
CA ASP A 66 21.14 15.99 -2.48
C ASP A 66 21.74 15.87 -3.90
N PRO A 67 22.96 15.26 -4.11
CA PRO A 67 23.50 15.05 -5.45
C PRO A 67 22.64 14.16 -6.37
N PHE A 68 21.75 13.35 -5.80
CA PHE A 68 20.86 12.46 -6.54
C PHE A 68 19.47 13.07 -6.79
N SER A 69 19.31 14.37 -6.55
CA SER A 69 18.06 15.08 -6.79
C SER A 69 17.90 15.42 -8.27
N PHE A 70 16.65 15.45 -8.73
CA PHE A 70 16.29 15.93 -10.05
C PHE A 70 15.33 17.12 -9.96
N SER A 71 15.30 17.93 -11.02
CA SER A 71 14.52 19.17 -10.99
C SER A 71 13.05 18.91 -11.28
N LEU A 72 12.19 19.33 -10.36
CA LEU A 72 10.74 19.44 -10.55
C LEU A 72 10.29 20.82 -10.04
N SER A 73 9.23 21.37 -10.66
CA SER A 73 8.63 22.61 -10.16
C SER A 73 8.01 22.39 -8.77
N THR A 74 7.93 23.47 -8.00
CA THR A 74 7.35 23.45 -6.64
C THR A 74 5.93 22.89 -6.64
N GLU A 75 5.13 23.25 -7.64
CA GLU A 75 3.74 22.81 -7.79
C GLU A 75 3.66 21.29 -8.01
N ILE A 76 4.51 20.75 -8.90
CA ILE A 76 4.58 19.31 -9.16
C ILE A 76 5.00 18.57 -7.89
N ARG A 77 5.98 19.07 -7.14
CA ARG A 77 6.40 18.45 -5.89
C ARG A 77 5.26 18.39 -4.86
N TRP A 78 4.45 19.45 -4.74
CA TRP A 78 3.28 19.45 -3.85
C TRP A 78 2.19 18.45 -4.28
N LEU A 79 2.04 18.17 -5.59
CA LEU A 79 1.18 17.06 -6.04
C LEU A 79 1.65 15.71 -5.49
N GLY A 80 2.96 15.52 -5.33
CA GLY A 80 3.51 14.36 -4.62
C GLY A 80 3.00 14.27 -3.18
N GLY A 81 2.97 15.39 -2.45
CA GLY A 81 2.37 15.43 -1.10
C GLY A 81 0.90 15.05 -1.07
N VAL A 82 0.12 15.54 -2.05
CA VAL A 82 -1.31 15.16 -2.21
C VAL A 82 -1.45 13.66 -2.46
N LEU A 83 -0.62 13.06 -3.32
CA LEU A 83 -0.65 11.62 -3.60
C LEU A 83 -0.33 10.78 -2.36
N ILE A 84 0.66 11.19 -1.53
CA ILE A 84 0.95 10.50 -0.26
C ILE A 84 -0.26 10.59 0.67
N PHE A 85 -0.86 11.76 0.79
CA PHE A 85 -2.05 11.94 1.63
C PHE A 85 -3.21 11.07 1.18
N MET A 86 -3.53 11.04 -0.11
CA MET A 86 -4.57 10.17 -0.69
C MET A 86 -4.25 8.69 -0.49
N GLY A 87 -2.98 8.30 -0.67
CA GLY A 87 -2.50 6.95 -0.38
C GLY A 87 -2.70 6.58 1.09
N ASN A 88 -2.40 7.48 2.03
CA ASN A 88 -2.63 7.28 3.46
C ASN A 88 -4.11 7.09 3.79
N LEU A 89 -4.99 7.90 3.19
CA LEU A 89 -6.44 7.74 3.37
C LEU A 89 -6.92 6.37 2.86
N LEU A 90 -6.46 5.95 1.67
CA LEU A 90 -6.79 4.64 1.12
C LEU A 90 -6.24 3.50 1.97
N PHE A 91 -5.02 3.65 2.52
CA PHE A 91 -4.40 2.69 3.43
C PHE A 91 -5.24 2.49 4.70
N ILE A 92 -5.64 3.59 5.35
CA ILE A 92 -6.47 3.57 6.56
C ILE A 92 -7.85 2.96 6.24
N TRP A 93 -8.47 3.36 5.13
CA TRP A 93 -9.77 2.83 4.71
C TRP A 93 -9.71 1.32 4.44
N SER A 94 -8.64 0.85 3.79
CA SER A 94 -8.40 -0.57 3.53
C SER A 94 -8.25 -1.38 4.82
N HIS A 95 -7.47 -0.88 5.79
CA HIS A 95 -7.31 -1.52 7.09
C HIS A 95 -8.64 -1.59 7.86
N ARG A 96 -9.42 -0.50 7.86
CA ARG A 96 -10.74 -0.48 8.51
C ARG A 96 -11.69 -1.50 7.89
N ALA A 97 -11.68 -1.63 6.57
CA ALA A 97 -12.55 -2.58 5.87
C ALA A 97 -12.17 -4.04 6.15
N LEU A 98 -10.85 -4.36 6.17
CA LEU A 98 -10.35 -5.71 6.50
C LEU A 98 -10.57 -6.07 7.97
N GLY A 99 -10.38 -5.11 8.88
CA GLY A 99 -10.51 -5.35 10.31
C GLY A 99 -9.65 -6.54 10.77
N LYS A 100 -10.29 -7.56 11.35
CA LYS A 100 -9.64 -8.79 11.85
C LYS A 100 -9.02 -9.66 10.75
N ASN A 101 -9.44 -9.51 9.50
CA ASN A 101 -8.92 -10.28 8.37
C ASN A 101 -7.54 -9.78 7.91
N TRP A 102 -7.10 -8.58 8.32
CA TRP A 102 -5.81 -8.06 7.90
C TRP A 102 -4.62 -8.78 8.54
N SER A 103 -3.60 -9.09 7.75
CA SER A 103 -2.30 -9.61 8.19
C SER A 103 -1.15 -9.02 7.36
N PRO A 104 0.06 -8.82 7.92
CA PRO A 104 1.25 -8.49 7.13
C PRO A 104 1.82 -9.69 6.39
N LEU A 105 1.52 -10.92 6.82
CA LEU A 105 1.93 -12.16 6.18
C LEU A 105 0.77 -12.73 5.35
N LEU A 106 1.09 -13.55 4.35
CA LEU A 106 0.09 -14.35 3.63
C LEU A 106 -0.39 -15.47 4.54
N GLU A 107 -1.45 -15.20 5.29
CA GLU A 107 -2.05 -16.15 6.24
C GLU A 107 -3.58 -16.13 6.19
N ILE A 108 -4.16 -17.29 6.31
CA ILE A 108 -5.59 -17.46 6.59
C ILE A 108 -5.76 -17.76 8.06
N ARG A 109 -6.70 -17.09 8.71
CA ARG A 109 -7.04 -17.25 10.12
C ARG A 109 -8.36 -17.96 10.29
N LYS A 110 -8.57 -18.54 11.48
CA LYS A 110 -9.87 -19.09 11.83
C LYS A 110 -10.95 -18.00 11.78
N GLY A 111 -12.03 -18.28 11.05
CA GLY A 111 -13.10 -17.30 10.83
C GLY A 111 -12.78 -16.19 9.82
N HIS A 112 -11.75 -16.37 8.97
CA HIS A 112 -11.47 -15.45 7.87
C HIS A 112 -12.67 -15.41 6.91
N THR A 113 -13.11 -14.20 6.58
CA THR A 113 -14.24 -13.94 5.67
C THR A 113 -13.80 -13.13 4.48
N LEU A 114 -14.41 -13.33 3.32
CA LEU A 114 -14.17 -12.51 2.14
C LEU A 114 -14.70 -11.09 2.38
N VAL A 115 -13.82 -10.10 2.25
CA VAL A 115 -14.17 -8.69 2.41
C VAL A 115 -14.37 -8.07 1.05
N THR A 116 -15.61 -7.67 0.75
CA THR A 116 -16.03 -7.05 -0.51
C THR A 116 -16.61 -5.64 -0.33
N LYS A 117 -16.46 -5.06 0.87
CA LYS A 117 -16.97 -3.72 1.23
C LYS A 117 -15.87 -2.67 1.30
N GLY A 118 -16.27 -1.40 1.41
CA GLY A 118 -15.32 -0.28 1.42
C GLY A 118 -14.54 -0.21 0.11
N PRO A 119 -13.21 0.00 0.12
CA PRO A 119 -12.40 0.07 -1.10
C PRO A 119 -12.36 -1.27 -1.85
N TYR A 120 -12.57 -2.40 -1.15
CA TYR A 120 -12.64 -3.74 -1.73
C TYR A 120 -13.85 -3.95 -2.64
N ARG A 121 -14.86 -3.07 -2.60
CA ARG A 121 -15.96 -3.07 -3.55
C ARG A 121 -15.49 -2.77 -4.99
N PHE A 122 -14.42 -2.00 -5.13
CA PHE A 122 -13.96 -1.48 -6.42
C PHE A 122 -12.70 -2.19 -6.92
N ILE A 123 -11.77 -2.48 -6.02
CA ILE A 123 -10.47 -3.08 -6.30
C ILE A 123 -10.15 -4.17 -5.26
N ARG A 124 -9.50 -5.26 -5.73
CA ARG A 124 -9.18 -6.40 -4.85
C ARG A 124 -8.04 -6.13 -3.89
N HIS A 125 -7.07 -5.30 -4.31
CA HIS A 125 -5.85 -5.04 -3.56
C HIS A 125 -5.63 -3.55 -3.28
N PRO A 126 -6.57 -2.88 -2.59
CA PRO A 126 -6.46 -1.44 -2.32
C PRO A 126 -5.27 -1.09 -1.43
N MET A 127 -4.76 -2.03 -0.63
CA MET A 127 -3.54 -1.82 0.15
C MET A 127 -2.30 -1.69 -0.74
N TYR A 128 -2.15 -2.52 -1.78
CA TYR A 128 -1.07 -2.35 -2.74
C TYR A 128 -1.23 -1.06 -3.55
N THR A 129 -2.46 -0.72 -3.94
CA THR A 129 -2.74 0.57 -4.58
C THR A 129 -2.29 1.74 -3.70
N SER A 130 -2.55 1.69 -2.40
CA SER A 130 -2.12 2.72 -1.46
C SER A 130 -0.60 2.80 -1.33
N ILE A 131 0.10 1.67 -1.29
CA ILE A 131 1.57 1.60 -1.27
C ILE A 131 2.16 2.25 -2.52
N PHE A 132 1.62 1.96 -3.71
CA PHE A 132 2.08 2.56 -4.96
C PHE A 132 1.76 4.05 -5.06
N LEU A 133 0.60 4.51 -4.57
CA LEU A 133 0.28 5.94 -4.50
C LEU A 133 1.24 6.68 -3.57
N ILE A 134 1.52 6.12 -2.39
CA ILE A 134 2.48 6.67 -1.44
C ILE A 134 3.87 6.73 -2.09
N GLY A 135 4.33 5.65 -2.70
CA GLY A 135 5.64 5.57 -3.34
C GLY A 135 5.81 6.56 -4.49
N THR A 136 4.80 6.69 -5.36
CA THR A 136 4.77 7.70 -6.42
C THR A 136 4.83 9.11 -5.83
N GLY A 137 4.04 9.35 -4.79
CA GLY A 137 4.05 10.64 -4.09
C GLY A 137 5.39 10.95 -3.43
N ILE A 138 6.05 9.96 -2.78
CA ILE A 138 7.40 10.10 -2.21
C ILE A 138 8.38 10.48 -3.32
N SER A 139 8.33 9.79 -4.46
CA SER A 139 9.22 10.05 -5.61
C SER A 139 9.10 11.47 -6.13
N ILE A 140 7.87 11.97 -6.27
CA ILE A 140 7.59 13.32 -6.76
C ILE A 140 7.94 14.37 -5.70
N LEU A 141 7.55 14.17 -4.44
CA LEU A 141 7.77 15.15 -3.36
C LEU A 141 9.25 15.30 -3.04
N SER A 142 10.00 14.18 -2.96
CA SER A 142 11.44 14.21 -2.69
C SER A 142 12.24 14.70 -3.90
N ALA A 143 11.75 14.45 -5.13
CA ALA A 143 12.49 14.67 -6.38
C ALA A 143 13.93 14.11 -6.32
N ASN A 144 14.08 12.88 -5.79
CA ASN A 144 15.37 12.24 -5.54
C ASN A 144 15.35 10.78 -6.00
N TRP A 145 16.30 10.41 -6.87
CA TRP A 145 16.36 9.07 -7.46
C TRP A 145 16.57 7.95 -6.44
N ILE A 146 17.47 8.17 -5.47
CA ILE A 146 17.76 7.15 -4.45
C ILE A 146 16.53 6.90 -3.58
N VAL A 147 15.87 7.97 -3.13
CA VAL A 147 14.63 7.89 -2.35
C VAL A 147 13.52 7.20 -3.14
N SER A 148 13.36 7.54 -4.41
CA SER A 148 12.34 6.96 -5.29
C SER A 148 12.55 5.45 -5.47
N LEU A 149 13.77 5.06 -5.85
CA LEU A 149 14.09 3.66 -6.11
C LEU A 149 14.07 2.83 -4.83
N SER A 150 14.56 3.37 -3.71
CA SER A 150 14.60 2.65 -2.44
C SER A 150 13.22 2.26 -1.90
N TYR A 151 12.19 3.02 -2.22
CA TYR A 151 10.81 2.67 -1.87
C TYR A 151 10.15 1.81 -2.96
N MET A 152 10.22 2.25 -4.23
CA MET A 152 9.45 1.64 -5.32
C MET A 152 9.93 0.24 -5.68
N LEU A 153 11.25 -0.03 -5.66
CA LEU A 153 11.77 -1.36 -6.01
C LEU A 153 11.29 -2.45 -5.03
N PRO A 154 11.50 -2.31 -3.69
CA PRO A 154 11.02 -3.32 -2.76
C PRO A 154 9.50 -3.46 -2.77
N ALA A 155 8.76 -2.36 -2.94
CA ALA A 155 7.30 -2.38 -3.05
C ALA A 155 6.85 -3.20 -4.27
N THR A 156 7.49 -2.97 -5.42
CA THR A 156 7.18 -3.68 -6.68
C THR A 156 7.56 -5.16 -6.57
N ILE A 157 8.75 -5.47 -6.05
CA ILE A 157 9.20 -6.85 -5.85
C ILE A 157 8.22 -7.59 -4.92
N MET A 158 7.87 -6.98 -3.78
CA MET A 158 6.92 -7.55 -2.84
C MET A 158 5.57 -7.82 -3.50
N TYR A 159 5.04 -6.87 -4.26
CA TYR A 159 3.78 -7.02 -4.99
C TYR A 159 3.83 -8.16 -6.00
N LEU A 160 4.85 -8.19 -6.87
CA LEU A 160 4.95 -9.18 -7.96
C LEU A 160 5.09 -10.61 -7.42
N ILE A 161 5.83 -10.79 -6.32
CA ILE A 161 6.03 -12.10 -5.70
C ILE A 161 4.78 -12.58 -4.96
N ARG A 162 4.06 -11.68 -4.30
CA ARG A 162 2.96 -12.06 -3.40
C ARG A 162 1.60 -12.16 -4.08
N ILE A 163 1.38 -11.37 -5.15
CA ILE A 163 0.03 -11.17 -5.67
C ILE A 163 -0.63 -12.47 -6.18
N SER A 164 0.13 -13.33 -6.84
CA SER A 164 -0.39 -14.61 -7.36
C SER A 164 -0.71 -15.58 -6.23
N ASP A 165 0.19 -15.69 -5.24
CA ASP A 165 -0.01 -16.58 -4.08
C ASP A 165 -1.18 -16.11 -3.20
N GLU A 166 -1.38 -14.77 -3.08
CA GLU A 166 -2.50 -14.20 -2.34
C GLU A 166 -3.83 -14.51 -3.04
N GLU A 167 -3.93 -14.29 -4.35
CA GLU A 167 -5.15 -14.62 -5.11
C GLU A 167 -5.42 -16.14 -5.14
N GLU A 168 -4.39 -16.98 -5.29
CA GLU A 168 -4.52 -18.44 -5.23
C GLU A 168 -5.04 -18.90 -3.86
N MET A 169 -4.46 -18.43 -2.77
CA MET A 169 -4.89 -18.74 -1.42
C MET A 169 -6.34 -18.32 -1.16
N MET A 170 -6.77 -17.20 -1.74
CA MET A 170 -8.16 -16.74 -1.65
C MET A 170 -9.11 -17.61 -2.48
N ILE A 171 -8.70 -18.09 -3.66
CA ILE A 171 -9.46 -19.05 -4.48
C ILE A 171 -9.58 -20.38 -3.74
N GLU A 172 -8.50 -20.91 -3.19
CA GLU A 172 -8.51 -22.15 -2.40
C GLU A 172 -9.46 -22.05 -1.20
N ARG A 173 -9.56 -20.89 -0.57
CA ARG A 173 -10.39 -20.68 0.62
C ARG A 173 -11.85 -20.41 0.33
N PHE A 174 -12.16 -19.62 -0.70
CA PHE A 174 -13.51 -19.11 -0.99
C PHE A 174 -14.11 -19.63 -2.29
N GLY A 175 -13.34 -20.34 -3.11
CA GLY A 175 -13.83 -20.99 -4.34
C GLY A 175 -14.51 -20.02 -5.31
N ASP A 176 -15.74 -20.39 -5.68
CA ASP A 176 -16.55 -19.64 -6.66
C ASP A 176 -16.89 -18.22 -6.19
N GLU A 177 -17.03 -17.99 -4.88
CA GLU A 177 -17.29 -16.65 -4.32
C GLU A 177 -16.15 -15.68 -4.68
N TYR A 178 -14.89 -16.12 -4.53
CA TYR A 178 -13.75 -15.27 -4.89
C TYR A 178 -13.59 -15.14 -6.40
N THR A 179 -13.88 -16.19 -7.17
CA THR A 179 -13.85 -16.15 -8.63
C THR A 179 -14.87 -15.14 -9.18
N GLU A 180 -16.07 -15.10 -8.62
CA GLU A 180 -17.07 -14.11 -8.98
C GLU A 180 -16.67 -12.68 -8.58
N TYR A 181 -16.00 -12.54 -7.42
CA TYR A 181 -15.43 -11.28 -6.96
C TYR A 181 -14.34 -10.77 -7.93
N ILE A 182 -13.47 -11.66 -8.46
CA ILE A 182 -12.48 -11.32 -9.49
C ILE A 182 -13.15 -10.77 -10.75
N ARG A 183 -14.28 -11.36 -11.17
CA ARG A 183 -15.01 -10.88 -12.36
C ARG A 183 -15.54 -9.47 -12.17
N LYS A 184 -15.99 -9.13 -10.97
CA LYS A 184 -16.62 -7.84 -10.63
C LYS A 184 -15.63 -6.73 -10.28
N THR A 185 -14.38 -7.01 -9.91
CA THR A 185 -13.44 -6.03 -9.38
C THR A 185 -12.15 -5.96 -10.19
N GLY A 186 -11.49 -4.80 -10.19
CA GLY A 186 -10.14 -4.69 -10.72
C GLY A 186 -9.09 -5.12 -9.70
N ARG A 187 -7.84 -5.33 -10.12
CA ARG A 187 -6.75 -5.74 -9.21
C ARG A 187 -6.22 -4.55 -8.40
N LEU A 188 -5.67 -3.54 -9.06
CA LEU A 188 -5.12 -2.32 -8.44
C LEU A 188 -5.94 -1.06 -8.78
N VAL A 189 -6.70 -1.09 -9.87
CA VAL A 189 -7.58 -0.01 -10.32
C VAL A 189 -8.98 -0.56 -10.57
N PRO A 190 -10.04 0.24 -10.41
CA PRO A 190 -11.40 -0.19 -10.70
C PRO A 190 -11.56 -0.63 -12.16
N LYS A 191 -12.38 -1.66 -12.41
CA LYS A 191 -12.77 -2.00 -13.78
C LYS A 191 -13.70 -0.92 -14.35
N LEU A 192 -13.48 -0.54 -15.60
CA LEU A 192 -14.33 0.45 -16.31
C LEU A 192 -15.81 0.07 -16.37
N SER A 193 -16.12 -1.22 -16.40
CA SER A 193 -17.50 -1.74 -16.38
C SER A 193 -18.25 -1.36 -15.09
N ILE A 194 -17.56 -1.30 -13.95
CA ILE A 194 -18.16 -0.92 -12.67
C ILE A 194 -18.50 0.57 -12.67
N LEU A 195 -17.64 1.40 -13.21
CA LEU A 195 -17.83 2.85 -13.28
C LEU A 195 -19.04 3.21 -14.17
N ARG A 196 -19.24 2.48 -15.28
CA ARG A 196 -20.39 2.65 -16.17
C ARG A 196 -21.72 2.21 -15.53
N ALA A 197 -21.73 1.09 -14.79
CA ALA A 197 -22.95 0.62 -14.12
C ALA A 197 -23.43 1.59 -13.02
N GLN A 198 -22.51 2.29 -12.34
CA GLN A 198 -22.87 3.29 -11.33
C GLN A 198 -23.34 4.63 -11.94
N SER A 199 -22.86 4.97 -13.14
CA SER A 199 -23.31 6.16 -13.88
C SER A 199 -24.76 6.01 -14.35
N ASN A 200 -25.18 4.81 -14.74
CA ASN A 200 -26.54 4.54 -15.23
C ASN A 200 -27.58 4.35 -14.11
N ASN A 201 -27.16 4.18 -12.86
CA ASN A 201 -28.06 4.02 -11.69
C ASN A 201 -28.18 5.29 -10.83
N ARG A 202 -27.81 6.46 -11.34
CA ARG A 202 -28.17 7.74 -10.70
C ARG A 202 -29.54 8.17 -11.22
N PRO A 203 -30.50 8.37 -10.31
CA PRO A 203 -31.84 8.87 -10.66
C PRO A 203 -31.78 10.27 -11.26
#